data_c4d1f5e13077d2e65328b84b64f4f596
#
_entry.id   c4d1f5e13077d2e65328b84b64f4f596
#
_cell.length_a   1.000
_cell.length_b   1.000
_cell.length_c   1.000
_cell.angle_alpha   90.00
_cell.angle_beta   90.00
_cell.angle_gamma   90.00
#
_symmetry.space_group_name_H-M   'P 1'
#
loop_
_entity.id
_entity.type
_entity.pdbx_description
1 polymer ?
#
loop_
_entity_poly.entity_id
_entity_poly.type
_entity_poly.pdbx_seq_one_letter_code
_entity_poly.pdbx_strand_id
1 'polypeptide(L)'
;MKTAVFVKAGQMAIETIEKPSVIEVDDAIIRVVRACVCGSDLWSYRGDDDKATHSANSGHEIIGIVDEVGSAINTVKKGDFVIAPFTHGCGHCAACRAGFEGGCQGHDRSTNFSSGYQAEYVRYAHADWSLVKIPGQPSDYSEGMIASLLALADVMPTGYHAARVANVQKGDTVAVVGDGAVGLCAVIAAKMRGAKRIIIMSRHKDRQELALEFGATDIVEERGEEGVAKVLELTNGDGVDAALECVGTQLSTETALAIARPGASISRVGVPHTKDINLSDYFFQNAIIAGGPASVTTYDKSVLLKAVLDGEINPGKVFTQSYSLDDIDQAYKDMQERKTIKSMVVVSK
;
A
#
# COMPACT_ATOMS: atom_id res chain seq x y z
N MET A 1 10.47 -25.16 -3.42
CA MET A 1 10.57 -23.90 -2.70
C MET A 1 9.51 -23.79 -1.62
N LYS A 2 9.78 -23.02 -0.55
CA LYS A 2 8.80 -22.72 0.49
C LYS A 2 7.84 -21.62 0.03
N THR A 3 6.55 -21.73 0.40
CA THR A 3 5.52 -20.72 0.19
C THR A 3 4.56 -20.67 1.36
N ALA A 4 4.03 -19.49 1.66
CA ALA A 4 2.96 -19.34 2.64
C ALA A 4 1.62 -19.79 2.04
N VAL A 5 0.86 -20.52 2.84
CA VAL A 5 -0.47 -21.02 2.47
C VAL A 5 -1.48 -20.58 3.52
N PHE A 6 -2.57 -19.96 3.04
CA PHE A 6 -3.74 -19.70 3.87
C PHE A 6 -4.48 -21.01 4.08
N VAL A 7 -4.42 -21.56 5.28
CA VAL A 7 -5.07 -22.85 5.60
C VAL A 7 -6.57 -22.63 5.82
N LYS A 8 -6.91 -21.70 6.68
CA LYS A 8 -8.27 -21.27 7.04
C LYS A 8 -8.18 -19.98 7.88
N ALA A 9 -9.31 -19.40 8.21
CA ALA A 9 -9.35 -18.24 9.11
C ALA A 9 -8.56 -18.49 10.40
N GLY A 10 -7.67 -17.55 10.74
CA GLY A 10 -6.75 -17.60 11.89
C GLY A 10 -5.57 -18.55 11.74
N GLN A 11 -5.28 -19.06 10.53
CA GLN A 11 -4.19 -20.01 10.35
C GLN A 11 -3.48 -19.87 9.00
N MET A 12 -2.19 -19.59 9.05
CA MET A 12 -1.24 -19.72 7.93
C MET A 12 -0.34 -20.92 8.15
N ALA A 13 0.21 -21.48 7.08
CA ALA A 13 1.23 -22.53 7.13
C ALA A 13 2.29 -22.31 6.04
N ILE A 14 3.40 -23.04 6.16
CA ILE A 14 4.40 -23.13 5.10
C ILE A 14 4.30 -24.50 4.44
N GLU A 15 4.25 -24.48 3.11
CA GLU A 15 4.30 -25.68 2.29
C GLU A 15 5.48 -25.64 1.33
N THR A 16 5.90 -26.81 0.88
CA THR A 16 6.93 -26.94 -0.16
C THR A 16 6.24 -27.25 -1.49
N ILE A 17 6.45 -26.37 -2.45
CA ILE A 17 5.90 -26.51 -3.81
C ILE A 17 7.04 -26.47 -4.83
N GLU A 18 6.72 -26.77 -6.10
CA GLU A 18 7.65 -26.59 -7.21
C GLU A 18 7.97 -25.10 -7.42
N LYS A 19 9.23 -24.80 -7.77
CA LYS A 19 9.63 -23.44 -8.12
C LYS A 19 8.91 -23.01 -9.41
N PRO A 20 8.32 -21.79 -9.48
CA PRO A 20 7.68 -21.30 -10.69
C PRO A 20 8.72 -21.15 -11.84
N SER A 21 8.23 -21.28 -13.06
CA SER A 21 8.98 -21.02 -14.30
C SER A 21 8.34 -19.88 -15.09
N VAL A 22 9.07 -19.31 -16.04
CA VAL A 22 8.56 -18.39 -17.04
C VAL A 22 7.52 -19.13 -17.90
N ILE A 23 6.32 -18.56 -18.00
CA ILE A 23 5.22 -19.12 -18.81
C ILE A 23 4.99 -18.22 -20.03
N GLU A 24 4.86 -16.91 -19.79
CA GLU A 24 4.66 -15.92 -20.85
C GLU A 24 5.97 -15.19 -21.17
N VAL A 25 6.06 -14.65 -22.36
CA VAL A 25 7.29 -13.99 -22.85
C VAL A 25 7.65 -12.73 -22.07
N ASP A 26 6.71 -12.14 -21.35
CA ASP A 26 6.85 -10.93 -20.53
C ASP A 26 6.84 -11.19 -19.02
N ASP A 27 6.98 -12.47 -18.60
CA ASP A 27 7.14 -12.86 -17.20
C ASP A 27 8.57 -12.65 -16.70
N ALA A 28 8.71 -12.48 -15.39
CA ALA A 28 9.97 -12.66 -14.68
C ALA A 28 9.80 -13.59 -13.49
N ILE A 29 10.84 -14.33 -13.13
CA ILE A 29 10.92 -15.06 -11.85
C ILE A 29 11.76 -14.23 -10.91
N ILE A 30 11.21 -13.92 -9.74
CA ILE A 30 11.87 -13.12 -8.71
C ILE A 30 12.20 -14.02 -7.52
N ARG A 31 13.47 -14.06 -7.12
CA ARG A 31 13.90 -14.59 -5.84
C ARG A 31 13.62 -13.53 -4.78
N VAL A 32 12.73 -13.83 -3.87
CA VAL A 32 12.25 -12.86 -2.87
C VAL A 32 13.31 -12.62 -1.79
N VAL A 33 13.59 -11.35 -1.53
CA VAL A 33 14.48 -10.91 -0.43
C VAL A 33 13.64 -10.54 0.78
N ARG A 34 12.63 -9.72 0.59
CA ARG A 34 11.66 -9.32 1.63
C ARG A 34 10.26 -9.37 1.06
N ALA A 35 9.33 -9.82 1.89
CA ALA A 35 7.89 -9.70 1.71
C ALA A 35 7.27 -9.03 2.93
N CYS A 36 5.96 -8.84 2.95
CA CYS A 36 5.26 -8.36 4.14
C CYS A 36 3.81 -8.81 4.17
N VAL A 37 3.15 -8.55 5.32
CA VAL A 37 1.71 -8.74 5.48
C VAL A 37 1.03 -7.40 5.26
N CYS A 38 0.01 -7.35 4.40
CA CYS A 38 -0.83 -6.18 4.19
C CYS A 38 -2.08 -6.21 5.08
N GLY A 39 -2.66 -5.03 5.32
CA GLY A 39 -3.95 -4.93 6.00
C GLY A 39 -5.06 -5.65 5.24
N SER A 40 -4.99 -5.69 3.91
CA SER A 40 -5.94 -6.44 3.05
C SER A 40 -5.82 -7.95 3.21
N ASP A 41 -4.64 -8.50 3.49
CA ASP A 41 -4.46 -9.93 3.74
C ASP A 41 -5.19 -10.38 5.02
N LEU A 42 -5.36 -9.46 5.98
CA LEU A 42 -6.02 -9.75 7.26
C LEU A 42 -7.54 -9.99 7.13
N TRP A 43 -8.19 -9.55 6.04
CA TRP A 43 -9.61 -9.84 5.85
C TRP A 43 -9.84 -11.35 5.72
N SER A 44 -9.09 -12.01 4.85
CA SER A 44 -9.11 -13.47 4.73
C SER A 44 -8.70 -14.16 6.04
N TYR A 45 -7.64 -13.65 6.69
CA TYR A 45 -7.16 -14.21 7.95
C TYR A 45 -8.21 -14.14 9.08
N ARG A 46 -9.07 -13.12 9.09
CA ARG A 46 -10.21 -12.99 10.01
C ARG A 46 -11.40 -13.86 9.64
N GLY A 47 -11.49 -14.32 8.40
CA GLY A 47 -12.67 -14.96 7.85
C GLY A 47 -13.75 -13.97 7.42
N ASP A 48 -13.37 -12.74 7.13
CA ASP A 48 -14.29 -11.67 6.68
C ASP A 48 -14.56 -11.74 5.17
N ASP A 49 -13.90 -12.63 4.45
CA ASP A 49 -14.12 -12.91 3.02
C ASP A 49 -14.15 -14.41 2.73
N ASP A 50 -14.60 -14.77 1.52
CA ASP A 50 -14.78 -16.15 1.07
C ASP A 50 -13.50 -16.75 0.45
N LYS A 51 -12.32 -16.43 0.97
CA LYS A 51 -11.07 -17.00 0.46
C LYS A 51 -11.03 -18.50 0.57
N ALA A 52 -10.72 -19.17 -0.53
CA ALA A 52 -10.58 -20.62 -0.56
C ALA A 52 -9.52 -21.11 0.45
N THR A 53 -9.87 -22.13 1.23
CA THR A 53 -8.94 -22.81 2.13
C THR A 53 -7.81 -23.49 1.36
N HIS A 54 -6.63 -23.66 2.00
CA HIS A 54 -5.41 -24.21 1.38
C HIS A 54 -4.99 -23.47 0.10
N SER A 55 -5.04 -22.12 0.14
CA SER A 55 -4.65 -21.26 -0.96
C SER A 55 -3.24 -20.70 -0.76
N ALA A 56 -2.35 -20.90 -1.73
CA ALA A 56 -1.03 -20.27 -1.78
C ALA A 56 -1.06 -18.80 -2.26
N ASN A 57 -2.25 -18.23 -2.51
CA ASN A 57 -2.42 -16.86 -2.99
C ASN A 57 -2.42 -15.86 -1.83
N SER A 58 -1.28 -15.76 -1.09
CA SER A 58 -1.13 -14.83 0.03
C SER A 58 0.04 -13.89 -0.19
N GLY A 59 -0.19 -12.59 0.15
CA GLY A 59 0.78 -11.53 -0.04
C GLY A 59 0.93 -11.04 -1.48
N HIS A 60 1.27 -9.77 -1.61
CA HIS A 60 1.35 -9.07 -2.89
C HIS A 60 2.44 -7.99 -2.93
N GLU A 61 3.26 -7.89 -1.89
CA GLU A 61 4.29 -6.86 -1.71
C GLU A 61 5.65 -7.51 -1.51
N ILE A 62 6.57 -7.33 -2.44
CA ILE A 62 7.94 -7.86 -2.32
C ILE A 62 8.99 -6.93 -2.94
N ILE A 63 10.22 -7.13 -2.46
CA ILE A 63 11.44 -6.75 -3.17
C ILE A 63 12.29 -8.02 -3.34
N GLY A 64 13.03 -8.10 -4.43
CA GLY A 64 13.80 -9.32 -4.72
C GLY A 64 14.79 -9.17 -5.86
N ILE A 65 15.44 -10.26 -6.16
CA ILE A 65 16.43 -10.37 -7.24
C ILE A 65 15.79 -11.10 -8.41
N VAL A 66 15.90 -10.54 -9.61
CA VAL A 66 15.47 -11.20 -10.85
C VAL A 66 16.29 -12.46 -11.06
N ASP A 67 15.66 -13.63 -11.05
CA ASP A 67 16.30 -14.93 -11.26
C ASP A 67 16.24 -15.40 -12.73
N GLU A 68 15.10 -15.13 -13.38
CA GLU A 68 14.88 -15.48 -14.78
C GLU A 68 13.94 -14.44 -15.43
N VAL A 69 14.08 -14.23 -16.74
CA VAL A 69 13.22 -13.32 -17.51
C VAL A 69 12.76 -13.98 -18.81
N GLY A 70 11.54 -13.67 -19.20
CA GLY A 70 11.00 -14.03 -20.51
C GLY A 70 11.67 -13.25 -21.66
N SER A 71 11.50 -13.74 -22.86
CA SER A 71 12.21 -13.24 -24.05
C SER A 71 11.82 -11.82 -24.49
N ALA A 72 10.68 -11.29 -24.03
CA ALA A 72 10.23 -9.93 -24.35
C ALA A 72 10.67 -8.88 -23.31
N ILE A 73 11.34 -9.29 -22.23
CA ILE A 73 11.80 -8.37 -21.18
C ILE A 73 13.07 -7.64 -21.62
N ASN A 74 13.05 -6.31 -21.54
CA ASN A 74 14.17 -5.45 -21.93
C ASN A 74 14.62 -4.50 -20.80
N THR A 75 13.77 -4.22 -19.80
CA THR A 75 14.03 -3.22 -18.76
C THR A 75 14.82 -3.77 -17.58
N VAL A 76 14.73 -5.08 -17.33
CA VAL A 76 15.44 -5.78 -16.27
C VAL A 76 16.09 -7.05 -16.79
N LYS A 77 17.08 -7.57 -16.06
CA LYS A 77 17.80 -8.81 -16.38
C LYS A 77 18.10 -9.61 -15.13
N LYS A 78 18.46 -10.88 -15.27
CA LYS A 78 18.93 -11.73 -14.18
C LYS A 78 19.99 -11.04 -13.34
N GLY A 79 19.79 -11.04 -12.02
CA GLY A 79 20.66 -10.41 -11.04
C GLY A 79 20.28 -8.98 -10.68
N ASP A 80 19.34 -8.34 -11.38
CA ASP A 80 18.87 -7.02 -10.98
C ASP A 80 18.06 -7.07 -9.69
N PHE A 81 18.28 -6.09 -8.81
CA PHE A 81 17.47 -5.90 -7.61
C PHE A 81 16.26 -5.03 -7.96
N VAL A 82 15.06 -5.46 -7.57
CA VAL A 82 13.80 -4.85 -8.00
C VAL A 82 12.79 -4.72 -6.89
N ILE A 83 11.96 -3.68 -6.98
CA ILE A 83 10.65 -3.62 -6.35
C ILE A 83 9.69 -4.35 -7.29
N ALA A 84 8.87 -5.25 -6.76
CA ALA A 84 7.79 -5.89 -7.48
C ALA A 84 6.46 -5.37 -6.92
N PRO A 85 5.87 -4.33 -7.55
CA PRO A 85 4.64 -3.70 -7.12
C PRO A 85 3.44 -4.65 -7.12
N PHE A 86 2.43 -4.34 -6.30
CA PHE A 86 1.21 -5.15 -6.27
C PHE A 86 0.30 -4.97 -7.49
N THR A 87 0.52 -3.92 -8.30
CA THR A 87 -0.22 -3.66 -9.54
C THR A 87 0.65 -3.87 -10.76
N HIS A 88 0.06 -4.45 -11.81
CA HIS A 88 0.74 -4.73 -13.07
C HIS A 88 0.12 -3.94 -14.22
N GLY A 89 0.94 -3.56 -15.19
CA GLY A 89 0.50 -2.83 -16.36
C GLY A 89 1.33 -3.11 -17.62
N CYS A 90 0.73 -2.91 -18.78
CA CYS A 90 1.41 -3.06 -20.07
C CYS A 90 2.24 -1.83 -20.48
N GLY A 91 2.10 -0.69 -19.78
CA GLY A 91 2.81 0.56 -20.08
C GLY A 91 2.27 1.37 -21.28
N HIS A 92 1.47 0.81 -22.17
CA HIS A 92 1.09 1.46 -23.43
C HIS A 92 -0.41 1.66 -23.65
N CYS A 93 -1.31 1.03 -22.90
CA CYS A 93 -2.74 1.29 -22.99
C CYS A 93 -3.12 2.67 -22.40
N ALA A 94 -4.34 3.13 -22.62
CA ALA A 94 -4.79 4.44 -22.16
C ALA A 94 -4.69 4.60 -20.65
N ALA A 95 -5.05 3.55 -19.87
CA ALA A 95 -4.95 3.56 -18.42
C ALA A 95 -3.49 3.70 -17.94
N CYS A 96 -2.57 2.88 -18.47
CA CYS A 96 -1.15 2.97 -18.10
C CYS A 96 -0.52 4.31 -18.47
N ARG A 97 -0.82 4.84 -19.68
CA ARG A 97 -0.33 6.18 -20.09
C ARG A 97 -0.88 7.31 -19.20
N ALA A 98 -2.06 7.14 -18.63
CA ALA A 98 -2.64 8.06 -17.66
C ALA A 98 -2.12 7.85 -16.23
N GLY A 99 -1.29 6.81 -15.99
CA GLY A 99 -0.73 6.48 -14.68
C GLY A 99 -1.69 5.72 -13.77
N PHE A 100 -2.49 4.81 -14.34
CA PHE A 100 -3.45 3.97 -13.61
C PHE A 100 -3.29 2.49 -14.01
N GLU A 101 -2.12 1.92 -13.70
CA GLU A 101 -1.74 0.56 -14.08
C GLU A 101 -2.71 -0.50 -13.53
N GLY A 102 -3.24 -0.32 -12.31
CA GLY A 102 -4.26 -1.21 -11.73
C GLY A 102 -5.53 -1.31 -12.57
N GLY A 103 -5.76 -0.36 -13.47
CA GLY A 103 -6.83 -0.36 -14.48
C GLY A 103 -6.37 -0.78 -15.87
N CYS A 104 -5.21 -1.43 -16.02
CA CYS A 104 -4.66 -1.83 -17.31
C CYS A 104 -5.66 -2.65 -18.13
N GLN A 105 -5.71 -2.36 -19.44
CA GLN A 105 -6.57 -3.02 -20.43
C GLN A 105 -5.78 -3.68 -21.54
N GLY A 106 -4.45 -3.67 -21.45
CA GLY A 106 -3.54 -4.20 -22.47
C GLY A 106 -3.31 -5.71 -22.38
N HIS A 107 -3.87 -6.37 -21.37
CA HIS A 107 -3.77 -7.81 -21.14
C HIS A 107 -4.99 -8.30 -20.32
N ASP A 108 -5.00 -9.56 -19.92
CA ASP A 108 -6.05 -10.10 -19.06
C ASP A 108 -6.06 -9.37 -17.71
N ARG A 109 -7.19 -8.75 -17.40
CA ARG A 109 -7.37 -7.96 -16.17
C ARG A 109 -7.24 -8.77 -14.89
N SER A 110 -7.40 -10.10 -14.94
CA SER A 110 -7.18 -10.99 -13.80
C SER A 110 -5.73 -10.98 -13.32
N THR A 111 -4.80 -10.56 -14.18
CA THR A 111 -3.36 -10.45 -13.87
C THR A 111 -2.90 -9.04 -13.51
N ASN A 112 -3.82 -8.07 -13.33
CA ASN A 112 -3.46 -6.70 -12.95
C ASN A 112 -2.94 -6.58 -11.51
N PHE A 113 -3.12 -7.62 -10.70
CA PHE A 113 -2.74 -7.59 -9.28
C PHE A 113 -1.90 -8.80 -8.90
N SER A 114 -0.89 -8.56 -8.07
CA SER A 114 -0.02 -9.59 -7.50
C SER A 114 -0.76 -10.47 -6.49
N SER A 115 -0.37 -11.74 -6.42
CA SER A 115 -0.85 -12.69 -5.40
C SER A 115 0.12 -13.86 -5.25
N GLY A 116 0.22 -14.42 -4.03
CA GLY A 116 1.09 -15.56 -3.74
C GLY A 116 2.57 -15.18 -3.55
N TYR A 117 2.84 -13.95 -3.12
CA TYR A 117 4.20 -13.41 -3.08
C TYR A 117 4.92 -13.61 -1.74
N GLN A 118 4.29 -14.22 -0.74
CA GLN A 118 4.96 -14.66 0.49
C GLN A 118 5.62 -16.05 0.28
N ALA A 119 6.61 -16.11 -0.60
CA ALA A 119 7.29 -17.31 -1.05
C ALA A 119 8.76 -17.04 -1.35
N GLU A 120 9.59 -18.09 -1.48
CA GLU A 120 11.01 -17.94 -1.83
C GLU A 120 11.22 -17.46 -3.27
N TYR A 121 10.34 -17.86 -4.20
CA TYR A 121 10.32 -17.41 -5.60
C TYR A 121 8.90 -17.14 -6.03
N VAL A 122 8.73 -16.15 -6.90
CA VAL A 122 7.45 -15.79 -7.47
C VAL A 122 7.55 -15.58 -8.96
N ARG A 123 6.50 -15.95 -9.69
CA ARG A 123 6.31 -15.54 -11.08
C ARG A 123 5.64 -14.17 -11.07
N TYR A 124 6.27 -13.20 -11.72
CA TYR A 124 5.76 -11.83 -11.85
C TYR A 124 5.36 -11.59 -13.31
N ALA A 125 4.07 -11.42 -13.55
CA ALA A 125 3.52 -11.18 -14.88
C ALA A 125 3.74 -9.71 -15.31
N HIS A 126 3.85 -9.46 -16.62
CA HIS A 126 3.99 -8.12 -17.23
C HIS A 126 5.18 -7.33 -16.65
N ALA A 127 6.29 -8.04 -16.45
CA ALA A 127 7.45 -7.57 -15.71
C ALA A 127 8.18 -6.40 -16.39
N ASP A 128 8.15 -6.31 -17.71
CA ASP A 128 8.93 -5.32 -18.45
C ASP A 128 8.54 -3.87 -18.12
N TRP A 129 7.26 -3.59 -17.94
CA TRP A 129 6.78 -2.28 -17.46
C TRP A 129 6.75 -2.19 -15.95
N SER A 130 6.27 -3.24 -15.28
CA SER A 130 5.81 -3.16 -13.88
C SER A 130 6.92 -3.26 -12.85
N LEU A 131 8.04 -3.96 -13.14
CA LEU A 131 9.17 -3.99 -12.22
C LEU A 131 9.88 -2.64 -12.15
N VAL A 132 10.29 -2.26 -10.93
CA VAL A 132 11.06 -1.05 -10.67
C VAL A 132 12.45 -1.44 -10.22
N LYS A 133 13.46 -1.14 -11.05
CA LYS A 133 14.85 -1.47 -10.74
C LYS A 133 15.40 -0.57 -9.65
N ILE A 134 15.99 -1.20 -8.61
CA ILE A 134 16.73 -0.56 -7.54
C ILE A 134 18.23 -0.58 -7.93
N PRO A 135 18.97 0.51 -7.81
CA PRO A 135 20.43 0.53 -8.00
C PRO A 135 21.12 -0.42 -7.01
N GLY A 136 22.22 -1.08 -7.42
CA GLY A 136 23.01 -1.92 -6.53
C GLY A 136 22.36 -3.27 -6.18
N GLN A 137 22.72 -3.78 -5.01
CA GLN A 137 22.29 -5.07 -4.48
C GLN A 137 21.73 -4.91 -3.06
N PRO A 138 20.94 -5.86 -2.52
CA PRO A 138 20.43 -5.77 -1.16
C PRO A 138 21.50 -5.53 -0.10
N SER A 139 22.70 -6.11 -0.28
CA SER A 139 23.85 -5.95 0.63
C SER A 139 24.40 -4.53 0.70
N ASP A 140 24.07 -3.67 -0.25
CA ASP A 140 24.54 -2.28 -0.30
C ASP A 140 23.70 -1.34 0.58
N TYR A 141 22.60 -1.86 1.15
CA TYR A 141 21.62 -1.10 1.88
C TYR A 141 21.48 -1.55 3.35
N SER A 142 21.24 -0.60 4.24
CA SER A 142 20.88 -0.89 5.62
C SER A 142 19.50 -1.55 5.71
N GLU A 143 19.21 -2.30 6.78
CA GLU A 143 17.86 -2.88 6.99
C GLU A 143 16.74 -1.83 6.99
N GLY A 144 17.00 -0.62 7.52
CA GLY A 144 16.02 0.49 7.45
C GLY A 144 15.76 0.97 6.02
N MET A 145 16.80 0.98 5.16
CA MET A 145 16.64 1.30 3.74
C MET A 145 15.90 0.17 3.02
N ILE A 146 16.24 -1.09 3.29
CA ILE A 146 15.53 -2.27 2.76
C ILE A 146 14.04 -2.21 3.12
N ALA A 147 13.70 -1.86 4.37
CA ALA A 147 12.32 -1.67 4.80
C ALA A 147 11.63 -0.53 4.03
N SER A 148 12.32 0.60 3.80
CA SER A 148 11.78 1.72 3.02
C SER A 148 11.56 1.36 1.55
N LEU A 149 12.46 0.58 0.97
CA LEU A 149 12.32 0.05 -0.39
C LEU A 149 11.15 -0.93 -0.49
N LEU A 150 10.94 -1.80 0.52
CA LEU A 150 9.79 -2.70 0.56
C LEU A 150 8.47 -1.93 0.66
N ALA A 151 8.42 -0.83 1.43
CA ALA A 151 7.22 0.00 1.53
C ALA A 151 6.77 0.59 0.19
N LEU A 152 7.68 0.68 -0.79
CA LEU A 152 7.40 1.12 -2.15
C LEU A 152 6.62 0.09 -2.98
N ALA A 153 6.55 -1.17 -2.54
CA ALA A 153 5.77 -2.18 -3.27
C ALA A 153 4.25 -1.95 -3.17
N ASP A 154 3.77 -1.20 -2.15
CA ASP A 154 2.35 -0.88 -1.98
C ASP A 154 2.12 0.38 -1.11
N VAL A 155 2.41 0.31 0.22
CA VAL A 155 1.81 1.23 1.20
C VAL A 155 2.24 2.69 1.02
N MET A 156 3.47 2.94 0.60
CA MET A 156 3.92 4.32 0.33
C MET A 156 3.31 4.89 -0.95
N PRO A 157 3.33 4.19 -2.11
CA PRO A 157 2.63 4.64 -3.31
C PRO A 157 1.12 4.74 -3.10
N THR A 158 0.50 3.88 -2.30
CA THR A 158 -0.94 3.94 -1.97
C THR A 158 -1.25 5.21 -1.16
N GLY A 159 -0.42 5.54 -0.16
CA GLY A 159 -0.53 6.82 0.55
C GLY A 159 -0.29 8.03 -0.34
N TYR A 160 0.68 7.94 -1.27
CA TYR A 160 0.94 8.99 -2.24
C TYR A 160 -0.20 9.16 -3.24
N HIS A 161 -0.81 8.05 -3.68
CA HIS A 161 -1.99 8.05 -4.52
C HIS A 161 -3.16 8.77 -3.84
N ALA A 162 -3.42 8.47 -2.56
CA ALA A 162 -4.45 9.14 -1.79
C ALA A 162 -4.28 10.67 -1.84
N ALA A 163 -3.09 11.18 -1.52
CA ALA A 163 -2.82 12.61 -1.54
C ALA A 163 -2.88 13.22 -2.96
N ARG A 164 -2.42 12.46 -3.98
CA ARG A 164 -2.43 12.92 -5.38
C ARG A 164 -3.85 13.04 -5.93
N VAL A 165 -4.68 12.00 -5.78
CA VAL A 165 -6.03 11.99 -6.35
C VAL A 165 -7.00 12.87 -5.57
N ALA A 166 -6.74 13.10 -4.26
CA ALA A 166 -7.41 14.14 -3.49
C ALA A 166 -6.92 15.55 -3.84
N ASN A 167 -6.03 15.67 -4.82
CA ASN A 167 -5.50 16.95 -5.30
C ASN A 167 -4.92 17.83 -4.19
N VAL A 168 -4.26 17.24 -3.19
CA VAL A 168 -3.60 18.00 -2.11
C VAL A 168 -2.63 19.01 -2.70
N GLN A 169 -2.74 20.26 -2.29
CA GLN A 169 -1.93 21.38 -2.75
C GLN A 169 -1.11 21.98 -1.59
N LYS A 170 -0.10 22.77 -1.97
CA LYS A 170 0.67 23.54 -0.99
C LYS A 170 -0.24 24.51 -0.23
N GLY A 171 -0.19 24.40 1.09
CA GLY A 171 -0.97 25.26 1.99
C GLY A 171 -2.27 24.65 2.50
N ASP A 172 -2.71 23.51 1.94
CA ASP A 172 -3.94 22.84 2.34
C ASP A 172 -3.92 22.33 3.79
N THR A 173 -5.12 22.24 4.35
CA THR A 173 -5.44 21.47 5.54
C THR A 173 -5.96 20.10 5.10
N VAL A 174 -5.25 19.04 5.49
CA VAL A 174 -5.54 17.65 5.08
C VAL A 174 -5.89 16.83 6.30
N ALA A 175 -6.93 15.99 6.21
CA ALA A 175 -7.19 14.96 7.22
C ALA A 175 -6.91 13.57 6.64
N VAL A 176 -6.22 12.74 7.43
CA VAL A 176 -5.98 11.32 7.14
C VAL A 176 -6.86 10.49 8.06
N VAL A 177 -7.80 9.75 7.49
CA VAL A 177 -8.70 8.85 8.22
C VAL A 177 -8.11 7.44 8.23
N GLY A 178 -7.54 7.06 9.36
CA GLY A 178 -6.88 5.77 9.58
C GLY A 178 -5.39 5.89 9.86
N ASP A 179 -4.91 5.07 10.79
CA ASP A 179 -3.55 5.05 11.32
C ASP A 179 -2.79 3.74 11.01
N GLY A 180 -3.24 3.01 10.00
CA GLY A 180 -2.51 1.87 9.44
C GLY A 180 -1.30 2.33 8.61
N ALA A 181 -0.52 1.37 8.09
CA ALA A 181 0.68 1.69 7.30
C ALA A 181 0.38 2.63 6.11
N VAL A 182 -0.76 2.44 5.41
CA VAL A 182 -1.19 3.32 4.32
C VAL A 182 -1.50 4.73 4.83
N GLY A 183 -2.24 4.87 5.95
CA GLY A 183 -2.55 6.19 6.52
C GLY A 183 -1.29 6.93 6.98
N LEU A 184 -0.35 6.24 7.62
CA LEU A 184 0.94 6.81 8.02
C LEU A 184 1.75 7.25 6.78
N CYS A 185 1.77 6.45 5.72
CA CYS A 185 2.39 6.84 4.45
C CYS A 185 1.64 8.01 3.75
N ALA A 186 0.32 8.11 3.94
CA ALA A 186 -0.46 9.24 3.43
C ALA A 186 -0.10 10.55 4.15
N VAL A 187 0.30 10.51 5.43
CA VAL A 187 0.88 11.67 6.14
C VAL A 187 2.17 12.13 5.46
N ILE A 188 3.09 11.19 5.17
CA ILE A 188 4.32 11.52 4.40
C ILE A 188 3.95 12.17 3.06
N ALA A 189 3.01 11.58 2.33
CA ALA A 189 2.59 12.07 1.03
C ALA A 189 1.96 13.46 1.07
N ALA A 190 1.08 13.73 2.06
CA ALA A 190 0.50 15.06 2.26
C ALA A 190 1.58 16.12 2.53
N LYS A 191 2.59 15.77 3.36
CA LYS A 191 3.75 16.64 3.61
C LYS A 191 4.58 16.88 2.33
N MET A 192 4.88 15.83 1.56
CA MET A 192 5.60 15.94 0.27
C MET A 192 4.87 16.87 -0.70
N ARG A 193 3.54 16.88 -0.69
CA ARG A 193 2.73 17.76 -1.52
C ARG A 193 2.55 19.17 -0.97
N GLY A 194 3.13 19.45 0.22
CA GLY A 194 3.19 20.78 0.81
C GLY A 194 1.97 21.17 1.62
N ALA A 195 1.17 20.23 2.10
CA ALA A 195 0.10 20.51 3.05
C ALA A 195 0.65 21.30 4.25
N LYS A 196 -0.07 22.34 4.66
CA LYS A 196 0.32 23.20 5.81
C LYS A 196 -0.10 22.57 7.14
N ARG A 197 -1.25 21.94 7.15
CA ARG A 197 -1.81 21.25 8.31
C ARG A 197 -2.18 19.82 7.94
N ILE A 198 -1.75 18.85 8.74
CA ILE A 198 -2.02 17.43 8.52
C ILE A 198 -2.59 16.85 9.81
N ILE A 199 -3.89 16.59 9.81
CA ILE A 199 -4.64 16.01 10.91
C ILE A 199 -4.71 14.51 10.69
N ILE A 200 -4.20 13.70 11.62
CA ILE A 200 -4.39 12.24 11.56
C ILE A 200 -5.42 11.80 12.60
N MET A 201 -6.38 10.98 12.17
CA MET A 201 -7.36 10.35 13.07
C MET A 201 -6.80 9.01 13.55
N SER A 202 -6.17 9.03 14.73
CA SER A 202 -5.44 7.91 15.33
C SER A 202 -5.63 7.86 16.85
N ARG A 203 -5.90 6.66 17.39
CA ARG A 203 -6.04 6.46 18.83
C ARG A 203 -4.95 5.60 19.49
N HIS A 204 -3.98 5.13 18.70
CA HIS A 204 -2.89 4.29 19.19
C HIS A 204 -1.62 5.13 19.33
N LYS A 205 -1.06 5.22 20.55
CA LYS A 205 0.07 6.12 20.86
C LYS A 205 1.29 5.88 19.98
N ASP A 206 1.67 4.63 19.78
CA ASP A 206 2.79 4.26 18.91
C ASP A 206 2.63 4.78 17.46
N ARG A 207 1.39 4.74 16.95
CA ARG A 207 1.05 5.24 15.63
C ARG A 207 0.95 6.76 15.59
N GLN A 208 0.48 7.39 16.66
CA GLN A 208 0.46 8.85 16.81
C GLN A 208 1.88 9.42 16.79
N GLU A 209 2.79 8.81 17.56
CA GLU A 209 4.20 9.20 17.62
C GLU A 209 4.86 9.10 16.23
N LEU A 210 4.63 7.99 15.52
CA LEU A 210 5.14 7.82 14.16
C LEU A 210 4.51 8.80 13.17
N ALA A 211 3.20 9.08 13.30
CA ALA A 211 2.54 10.07 12.45
C ALA A 211 3.10 11.48 12.64
N LEU A 212 3.39 11.89 13.88
CA LEU A 212 4.05 13.17 14.16
C LEU A 212 5.45 13.22 13.57
N GLU A 213 6.22 12.13 13.67
CA GLU A 213 7.53 12.01 13.03
C GLU A 213 7.43 12.15 11.51
N PHE A 214 6.42 11.55 10.90
CA PHE A 214 6.16 11.64 9.46
C PHE A 214 5.65 13.00 9.01
N GLY A 215 5.20 13.84 9.93
CA GLY A 215 4.82 15.22 9.67
C GLY A 215 3.37 15.58 9.92
N ALA A 216 2.61 14.74 10.63
CA ALA A 216 1.31 15.15 11.14
C ALA A 216 1.47 16.33 12.10
N THR A 217 0.55 17.28 12.04
CA THR A 217 0.55 18.49 12.90
C THR A 217 -0.43 18.34 14.06
N ASP A 218 -1.49 17.57 13.87
CA ASP A 218 -2.56 17.40 14.84
C ASP A 218 -3.00 15.92 14.88
N ILE A 219 -3.45 15.49 16.05
CA ILE A 219 -3.99 14.14 16.28
C ILE A 219 -5.42 14.28 16.76
N VAL A 220 -6.32 13.44 16.22
CA VAL A 220 -7.70 13.27 16.69
C VAL A 220 -7.86 11.81 17.07
N GLU A 221 -8.12 11.56 18.37
CA GLU A 221 -8.25 10.20 18.92
C GLU A 221 -9.67 9.67 18.80
N GLU A 222 -10.63 10.57 18.76
CA GLU A 222 -12.06 10.29 18.71
C GLU A 222 -12.48 9.69 17.36
N ARG A 223 -13.60 9.01 17.32
CA ARG A 223 -14.21 8.40 16.13
C ARG A 223 -15.68 8.76 16.01
N GLY A 224 -16.23 8.52 14.83
CA GLY A 224 -17.63 8.83 14.52
C GLY A 224 -17.89 10.32 14.70
N GLU A 225 -19.05 10.66 15.25
CA GLU A 225 -19.51 12.04 15.41
C GLU A 225 -18.56 12.91 16.26
N GLU A 226 -18.00 12.33 17.34
CA GLU A 226 -17.04 13.04 18.19
C GLU A 226 -15.75 13.38 17.43
N GLY A 227 -15.24 12.44 16.62
CA GLY A 227 -14.07 12.66 15.78
C GLY A 227 -14.33 13.71 14.70
N VAL A 228 -15.51 13.69 14.09
CA VAL A 228 -15.94 14.73 13.13
C VAL A 228 -15.98 16.10 13.81
N ALA A 229 -16.64 16.20 14.96
CA ALA A 229 -16.73 17.45 15.73
C ALA A 229 -15.35 18.01 16.07
N LYS A 230 -14.40 17.12 16.43
CA LYS A 230 -13.03 17.53 16.78
C LYS A 230 -12.25 18.05 15.57
N VAL A 231 -12.37 17.42 14.40
CA VAL A 231 -11.76 17.95 13.16
C VAL A 231 -12.37 19.29 12.78
N LEU A 232 -13.70 19.44 12.90
CA LEU A 232 -14.38 20.72 12.62
C LEU A 232 -13.96 21.81 13.62
N GLU A 233 -13.79 21.48 14.91
CA GLU A 233 -13.23 22.43 15.90
C GLU A 233 -11.83 22.91 15.47
N LEU A 234 -10.94 21.99 15.08
CA LEU A 234 -9.60 22.30 14.62
C LEU A 234 -9.56 23.16 13.35
N THR A 235 -10.62 23.12 12.55
CA THR A 235 -10.76 23.86 11.29
C THR A 235 -11.75 25.03 11.39
N ASN A 236 -12.09 25.50 12.60
CA ASN A 236 -13.03 26.60 12.86
C ASN A 236 -14.42 26.40 12.24
N GLY A 237 -14.84 25.15 12.05
CA GLY A 237 -16.11 24.78 11.43
C GLY A 237 -16.07 24.63 9.91
N ASP A 238 -15.00 25.03 9.24
CA ASP A 238 -14.91 25.02 7.78
C ASP A 238 -14.79 23.59 7.21
N GLY A 239 -14.10 22.69 7.91
CA GLY A 239 -13.68 21.38 7.41
C GLY A 239 -12.33 21.43 6.69
N VAL A 240 -11.90 20.28 6.13
CA VAL A 240 -10.59 20.14 5.49
C VAL A 240 -10.65 20.29 3.97
N ASP A 241 -9.54 20.73 3.36
CA ASP A 241 -9.41 20.88 1.90
C ASP A 241 -9.36 19.52 1.20
N ALA A 242 -8.75 18.52 1.85
CA ALA A 242 -8.69 17.15 1.35
C ALA A 242 -8.82 16.14 2.52
N ALA A 243 -9.63 15.10 2.31
CA ALA A 243 -9.78 13.98 3.23
C ALA A 243 -9.25 12.69 2.58
N LEU A 244 -8.27 12.01 3.24
CA LEU A 244 -7.63 10.82 2.74
C LEU A 244 -8.15 9.60 3.52
N GLU A 245 -9.07 8.85 2.92
CA GLU A 245 -9.67 7.66 3.52
C GLU A 245 -8.77 6.44 3.24
N CYS A 246 -8.20 5.86 4.30
CA CYS A 246 -7.19 4.80 4.23
C CYS A 246 -7.60 3.51 4.96
N VAL A 247 -8.88 3.29 5.21
CA VAL A 247 -9.40 2.14 5.99
C VAL A 247 -10.32 1.24 5.18
N GLY A 248 -11.29 1.82 4.43
CA GLY A 248 -12.24 1.10 3.59
C GLY A 248 -13.56 0.71 4.25
N THR A 249 -13.81 1.11 5.51
CA THR A 249 -15.07 0.83 6.21
C THR A 249 -16.15 1.88 5.93
N GLN A 250 -17.41 1.54 6.23
CA GLN A 250 -18.53 2.49 6.14
C GLN A 250 -18.25 3.73 6.99
N LEU A 251 -17.91 3.52 8.27
CA LEU A 251 -17.65 4.60 9.21
C LEU A 251 -16.51 5.53 8.74
N SER A 252 -15.40 4.98 8.23
CA SER A 252 -14.28 5.80 7.76
C SER A 252 -14.63 6.62 6.52
N THR A 253 -15.45 6.07 5.62
CA THR A 253 -15.94 6.77 4.44
C THR A 253 -16.89 7.91 4.81
N GLU A 254 -17.85 7.66 5.70
CA GLU A 254 -18.76 8.68 6.24
C GLU A 254 -18.01 9.78 7.00
N THR A 255 -17.01 9.38 7.79
CA THR A 255 -16.15 10.35 8.50
C THR A 255 -15.41 11.25 7.52
N ALA A 256 -14.77 10.66 6.49
CA ALA A 256 -14.03 11.44 5.48
C ALA A 256 -14.93 12.45 4.74
N LEU A 257 -16.19 12.06 4.47
CA LEU A 257 -17.16 12.97 3.88
C LEU A 257 -17.57 14.09 4.84
N ALA A 258 -17.86 13.75 6.09
CA ALA A 258 -18.37 14.69 7.08
C ALA A 258 -17.36 15.77 7.51
N ILE A 259 -16.05 15.46 7.46
CA ILE A 259 -14.97 16.41 7.81
C ILE A 259 -14.53 17.28 6.63
N ALA A 260 -14.91 16.92 5.41
CA ALA A 260 -14.53 17.66 4.21
C ALA A 260 -15.37 18.93 4.05
N ARG A 261 -14.74 20.07 3.72
CA ARG A 261 -15.49 21.28 3.40
C ARG A 261 -16.25 21.12 2.08
N PRO A 262 -17.26 21.95 1.82
CA PRO A 262 -17.88 22.00 0.49
C PRO A 262 -16.84 22.27 -0.61
N GLY A 263 -16.92 21.50 -1.69
CA GLY A 263 -15.97 21.54 -2.81
C GLY A 263 -14.62 20.88 -2.54
N ALA A 264 -14.45 20.21 -1.40
CA ALA A 264 -13.22 19.47 -1.09
C ALA A 264 -13.10 18.18 -1.90
N SER A 265 -11.89 17.63 -1.94
CA SER A 265 -11.61 16.34 -2.55
C SER A 265 -11.45 15.26 -1.49
N ILE A 266 -12.07 14.10 -1.73
CA ILE A 266 -12.01 12.94 -0.86
C ILE A 266 -11.36 11.82 -1.66
N SER A 267 -10.20 11.33 -1.21
CA SER A 267 -9.63 10.11 -1.76
C SER A 267 -10.06 8.91 -0.95
N ARG A 268 -10.22 7.78 -1.64
CA ARG A 268 -10.58 6.51 -1.03
C ARG A 268 -9.65 5.42 -1.56
N VAL A 269 -8.67 5.05 -0.73
CA VAL A 269 -7.66 4.01 -1.05
C VAL A 269 -7.76 2.80 -0.12
N GLY A 270 -8.53 2.89 0.97
CA GLY A 270 -8.90 1.72 1.75
C GLY A 270 -9.69 0.73 0.89
N VAL A 271 -9.33 -0.57 0.94
CA VAL A 271 -10.06 -1.61 0.20
C VAL A 271 -11.52 -1.61 0.67
N PRO A 272 -12.49 -1.43 -0.26
CA PRO A 272 -13.86 -1.14 0.14
C PRO A 272 -14.57 -2.37 0.72
N HIS A 273 -15.02 -2.25 1.95
CA HIS A 273 -15.94 -3.16 2.63
C HIS A 273 -17.29 -2.50 2.94
N THR A 274 -17.58 -1.39 2.26
CA THR A 274 -18.86 -0.68 2.34
C THR A 274 -19.82 -1.24 1.29
N LYS A 275 -21.09 -1.40 1.67
CA LYS A 275 -22.14 -1.87 0.77
C LYS A 275 -22.88 -0.72 0.07
N ASP A 276 -23.06 0.40 0.79
CA ASP A 276 -23.87 1.52 0.31
C ASP A 276 -23.20 2.86 0.59
N ILE A 277 -23.15 3.71 -0.41
CA ILE A 277 -22.74 5.11 -0.30
C ILE A 277 -23.91 5.96 -0.77
N ASN A 278 -24.38 6.88 0.09
CA ASN A 278 -25.38 7.85 -0.29
C ASN A 278 -24.78 8.94 -1.19
N LEU A 279 -24.97 8.84 -2.48
CA LEU A 279 -24.45 9.81 -3.45
C LEU A 279 -25.08 11.19 -3.32
N SER A 280 -26.27 11.30 -2.71
CA SER A 280 -26.91 12.60 -2.50
C SER A 280 -26.10 13.50 -1.58
N ASP A 281 -25.44 12.94 -0.57
CA ASP A 281 -24.61 13.71 0.36
C ASP A 281 -23.42 14.36 -0.36
N TYR A 282 -22.80 13.65 -1.30
CA TYR A 282 -21.72 14.19 -2.14
C TYR A 282 -22.20 15.28 -3.08
N PHE A 283 -23.41 15.13 -3.64
CA PHE A 283 -24.00 16.14 -4.52
C PHE A 283 -24.17 17.47 -3.81
N PHE A 284 -24.77 17.50 -2.63
CA PHE A 284 -25.02 18.74 -1.90
C PHE A 284 -23.75 19.40 -1.35
N GLN A 285 -22.68 18.64 -1.16
CA GLN A 285 -21.37 19.17 -0.75
C GLN A 285 -20.49 19.61 -1.94
N ASN A 286 -20.89 19.38 -3.19
CA ASN A 286 -20.01 19.52 -4.35
C ASN A 286 -18.69 18.75 -4.17
N ALA A 287 -18.72 17.62 -3.50
CA ALA A 287 -17.51 16.85 -3.18
C ALA A 287 -16.96 16.13 -4.42
N ILE A 288 -15.63 16.09 -4.51
CA ILE A 288 -14.92 15.28 -5.51
C ILE A 288 -14.50 13.98 -4.84
N ILE A 289 -14.87 12.85 -5.44
CA ILE A 289 -14.45 11.53 -4.95
C ILE A 289 -13.49 10.92 -5.97
N ALA A 290 -12.32 10.51 -5.50
CA ALA A 290 -11.33 9.82 -6.30
C ALA A 290 -10.71 8.68 -5.48
N GLY A 291 -9.85 7.85 -6.07
CA GLY A 291 -9.18 6.77 -5.34
C GLY A 291 -8.95 5.52 -6.19
N GLY A 292 -9.08 4.35 -5.56
CA GLY A 292 -8.81 3.07 -6.17
C GLY A 292 -7.37 2.61 -5.99
N PRO A 293 -6.95 1.54 -6.71
CA PRO A 293 -5.59 1.01 -6.64
C PRO A 293 -4.55 2.04 -7.06
N ALA A 294 -3.45 2.11 -6.33
CA ALA A 294 -2.38 3.05 -6.60
C ALA A 294 -1.66 2.77 -7.92
N SER A 295 -1.13 3.82 -8.53
CA SER A 295 -0.23 3.77 -9.68
C SER A 295 1.21 3.57 -9.20
N VAL A 296 1.52 2.39 -8.66
CA VAL A 296 2.77 2.11 -7.95
C VAL A 296 3.98 2.32 -8.84
N THR A 297 4.01 1.65 -9.98
CA THR A 297 5.13 1.73 -10.93
C THR A 297 5.43 3.16 -11.37
N THR A 298 4.40 3.92 -11.72
CA THR A 298 4.55 5.31 -12.16
C THR A 298 5.10 6.18 -11.03
N TYR A 299 4.57 6.07 -9.82
CA TYR A 299 5.00 6.89 -8.70
C TYR A 299 6.43 6.55 -8.28
N ASP A 300 6.80 5.28 -8.22
CA ASP A 300 8.14 4.85 -7.86
C ASP A 300 9.17 5.33 -8.89
N LYS A 301 8.90 5.12 -10.16
CA LYS A 301 9.81 5.57 -11.23
C LYS A 301 9.93 7.08 -11.31
N SER A 302 8.88 7.84 -10.98
CA SER A 302 8.88 9.30 -11.12
C SER A 302 9.36 10.07 -9.89
N VAL A 303 9.06 9.57 -8.66
CA VAL A 303 9.23 10.36 -7.43
C VAL A 303 9.75 9.54 -6.27
N LEU A 304 9.09 8.41 -5.90
CA LEU A 304 9.22 7.82 -4.58
C LEU A 304 10.53 7.08 -4.37
N LEU A 305 11.00 6.31 -5.36
CA LEU A 305 12.29 5.61 -5.25
C LEU A 305 13.43 6.60 -5.01
N LYS A 306 13.44 7.71 -5.75
CA LYS A 306 14.44 8.75 -5.54
C LYS A 306 14.35 9.34 -4.13
N ALA A 307 13.15 9.70 -3.68
CA ALA A 307 12.96 10.29 -2.35
C ALA A 307 13.41 9.35 -1.20
N VAL A 308 13.20 8.03 -1.36
CA VAL A 308 13.71 7.03 -0.42
C VAL A 308 15.24 6.94 -0.48
N LEU A 309 15.83 6.82 -1.67
CA LEU A 309 17.28 6.68 -1.84
C LEU A 309 18.05 7.93 -1.36
N ASP A 310 17.48 9.11 -1.55
CA ASP A 310 18.06 10.38 -1.08
C ASP A 310 17.83 10.59 0.44
N GLY A 311 17.07 9.74 1.11
CA GLY A 311 16.73 9.86 2.53
C GLY A 311 15.75 10.99 2.86
N GLU A 312 15.03 11.50 1.87
CA GLU A 312 14.01 12.55 2.05
C GLU A 312 12.78 12.01 2.80
N ILE A 313 12.45 10.72 2.58
CA ILE A 313 11.38 10.00 3.26
C ILE A 313 11.87 8.66 3.78
N ASN A 314 11.29 8.19 4.88
CA ASN A 314 11.60 6.90 5.48
C ASN A 314 10.30 6.12 5.80
N PRO A 315 9.56 5.65 4.79
CA PRO A 315 8.33 4.92 5.00
C PRO A 315 8.55 3.54 5.65
N GLY A 316 9.78 3.01 5.63
CA GLY A 316 10.13 1.74 6.24
C GLY A 316 9.88 1.65 7.74
N LYS A 317 9.76 2.78 8.44
CA LYS A 317 9.41 2.82 9.87
C LYS A 317 8.01 2.24 10.19
N VAL A 318 7.15 2.06 9.22
CA VAL A 318 5.89 1.32 9.42
C VAL A 318 6.10 -0.16 9.72
N PHE A 319 7.25 -0.74 9.34
CA PHE A 319 7.62 -2.11 9.69
C PHE A 319 8.20 -2.14 11.10
N THR A 320 7.35 -2.43 12.08
CA THR A 320 7.75 -2.41 13.49
C THR A 320 8.23 -3.76 14.00
N GLN A 321 8.01 -4.84 13.24
CA GLN A 321 8.47 -6.20 13.55
C GLN A 321 8.90 -6.92 12.25
N SER A 322 9.88 -7.83 12.41
CA SER A 322 10.36 -8.70 11.33
C SER A 322 10.27 -10.17 11.74
N TYR A 323 9.87 -11.00 10.80
CA TYR A 323 9.65 -12.42 10.98
C TYR A 323 10.39 -13.20 9.89
N SER A 324 10.77 -14.46 10.15
CA SER A 324 11.18 -15.36 9.07
C SER A 324 9.95 -15.81 8.27
N LEU A 325 10.16 -16.33 7.05
CA LEU A 325 9.06 -16.92 6.29
C LEU A 325 8.41 -18.08 7.06
N ASP A 326 9.19 -18.86 7.82
CA ASP A 326 8.68 -19.97 8.63
C ASP A 326 7.76 -19.50 9.78
N ASP A 327 7.88 -18.22 10.21
CA ASP A 327 7.07 -17.61 11.26
C ASP A 327 5.88 -16.82 10.70
N ILE A 328 5.43 -17.09 9.47
CA ILE A 328 4.40 -16.34 8.78
C ILE A 328 3.07 -16.24 9.56
N ASP A 329 2.65 -17.33 10.22
CA ASP A 329 1.41 -17.31 11.02
C ASP A 329 1.51 -16.33 12.19
N GLN A 330 2.68 -16.25 12.85
CA GLN A 330 2.91 -15.28 13.91
C GLN A 330 2.92 -13.84 13.39
N ALA A 331 3.46 -13.61 12.18
CA ALA A 331 3.44 -12.30 11.53
C ALA A 331 2.01 -11.79 11.28
N TYR A 332 1.11 -12.66 10.82
CA TYR A 332 -0.31 -12.36 10.65
C TYR A 332 -1.01 -12.10 11.98
N LYS A 333 -0.77 -12.99 12.97
CA LYS A 333 -1.37 -12.89 14.30
C LYS A 333 -1.00 -11.58 15.00
N ASP A 334 0.27 -11.23 15.03
CA ASP A 334 0.74 -10.02 15.71
C ASP A 334 0.23 -8.75 15.02
N MET A 335 0.10 -8.74 13.69
CA MET A 335 -0.51 -7.64 12.96
C MET A 335 -2.02 -7.57 13.20
N GLN A 336 -2.72 -8.71 13.28
CA GLN A 336 -4.13 -8.80 13.61
C GLN A 336 -4.41 -8.30 15.05
N GLU A 337 -3.57 -8.66 16.00
CA GLU A 337 -3.64 -8.25 17.41
C GLU A 337 -3.10 -6.82 17.64
N ARG A 338 -2.65 -6.13 16.57
CA ARG A 338 -2.07 -4.78 16.59
C ARG A 338 -0.81 -4.63 17.44
N LYS A 339 -0.05 -5.71 17.62
CA LYS A 339 1.28 -5.70 18.24
C LYS A 339 2.35 -5.13 17.31
N THR A 340 2.04 -5.09 16.03
CA THR A 340 2.87 -4.45 14.99
C THR A 340 2.00 -3.59 14.08
N ILE A 341 2.57 -2.51 13.56
CA ILE A 341 1.89 -1.67 12.55
C ILE A 341 1.85 -2.42 11.22
N LYS A 342 3.01 -2.93 10.78
CA LYS A 342 3.16 -3.76 9.58
C LYS A 342 4.24 -4.81 9.83
N SER A 343 3.95 -6.06 9.49
CA SER A 343 4.88 -7.18 9.64
C SER A 343 5.74 -7.33 8.40
N MET A 344 7.07 -7.24 8.53
CA MET A 344 8.01 -7.57 7.47
C MET A 344 8.37 -9.05 7.53
N VAL A 345 8.49 -9.71 6.39
CA VAL A 345 8.89 -11.11 6.26
C VAL A 345 10.26 -11.20 5.57
N VAL A 346 11.26 -11.70 6.29
CA VAL A 346 12.60 -11.95 5.78
C VAL A 346 12.58 -13.32 5.10
N VAL A 347 12.73 -13.33 3.77
CA VAL A 347 12.68 -14.57 2.98
C VAL A 347 14.09 -15.05 2.65
N SER A 348 14.95 -14.15 2.18
CA SER A 348 16.35 -14.47 1.92
C SER A 348 17.26 -13.28 2.27
N LYS A 349 18.57 -13.57 2.35
CA LYS A 349 19.60 -12.54 2.56
C LYS A 349 20.01 -11.90 1.24
#